data_03508ab5d5a19a74bc2c1a3fc385103d
#
_entry.id   03508ab5d5a19a74bc2c1a3fc385103d
#
_cell.length_a   1.000
_cell.length_b   1.000
_cell.length_c   1.000
_cell.angle_alpha   90.00
_cell.angle_beta   90.00
_cell.angle_gamma   90.00
#
_symmetry.space_group_name_H-M   'P 1'
#
loop_
_entity.id
_entity.type
_entity.pdbx_description
1 polymer ?
#
loop_
_entity_poly.entity_id
_entity_poly.type
_entity_poly.pdbx_seq_one_letter_code
_entity_poly.pdbx_strand_id
1 'polypeptide(L)'
;LGGSANVLRNIISLGGSCGLCGIIGSDGMGDELLSLMREIGASVEGLVRGKRPTTLKTRVVAQGQQVVRYDREESGSPSRQTLDRLQNYLAANLLNFDAVIVSDYSKGVVNEQLMIRLHRLLDQLRSESGRPLPLIVDPKPANLHRFVGATVITPNNHEAALMSGMEISNEQGLLAAARHIMEEIDCESVLITRGEAGMALLQGEQDFVTIPTMAKEVYDVTGAGDTVVATLALGLAAGCSMTDAAVLANQAAGIVVGKVGTASVSREELLAVLD
;
A
#
# COMPACT_ATOMS: atom_id res chain seq x y z
N LEU A 1 -10.10 10.24 -5.08
CA LEU A 1 -9.42 8.97 -5.31
C LEU A 1 -9.31 8.20 -4.01
N GLY A 2 -9.53 6.89 -4.03
CA GLY A 2 -9.44 6.01 -2.86
C GLY A 2 -8.73 4.70 -3.19
N GLY A 3 -8.36 3.92 -2.16
CA GLY A 3 -7.64 2.67 -2.34
C GLY A 3 -6.31 2.87 -3.06
N SER A 4 -5.93 1.97 -3.97
CA SER A 4 -4.66 2.04 -4.71
C SER A 4 -4.47 3.37 -5.48
N ALA A 5 -5.56 4.03 -5.90
CA ALA A 5 -5.47 5.34 -6.53
C ALA A 5 -5.11 6.45 -5.52
N ASN A 6 -5.37 6.26 -4.22
CA ASN A 6 -4.90 7.16 -3.18
C ASN A 6 -3.40 6.96 -2.89
N VAL A 7 -2.92 5.70 -2.89
CA VAL A 7 -1.48 5.39 -2.82
C VAL A 7 -0.75 6.10 -3.96
N LEU A 8 -1.22 5.92 -5.19
CA LEU A 8 -0.65 6.57 -6.38
C LEU A 8 -0.65 8.10 -6.25
N ARG A 9 -1.75 8.71 -5.79
CA ARG A 9 -1.83 10.17 -5.59
C ARG A 9 -0.78 10.67 -4.59
N ASN A 10 -0.55 9.95 -3.49
CA ASN A 10 0.49 10.28 -2.52
C ASN A 10 1.89 10.22 -3.15
N ILE A 11 2.19 9.20 -3.96
CA ILE A 11 3.47 9.09 -4.66
C ILE A 11 3.70 10.31 -5.57
N ILE A 12 2.70 10.69 -6.38
CA ILE A 12 2.80 11.83 -7.29
C ILE A 12 2.93 13.14 -6.51
N SER A 13 2.15 13.32 -5.44
CA SER A 13 2.20 14.52 -4.59
C SER A 13 3.57 14.72 -3.93
N LEU A 14 4.29 13.64 -3.64
CA LEU A 14 5.66 13.65 -3.12
C LEU A 14 6.73 13.81 -4.22
N GLY A 15 6.32 13.93 -5.49
CA GLY A 15 7.23 14.15 -6.62
C GLY A 15 7.73 12.87 -7.29
N GLY A 16 7.19 11.70 -6.93
CA GLY A 16 7.47 10.44 -7.61
C GLY A 16 6.64 10.24 -8.88
N SER A 17 7.05 9.29 -9.71
CA SER A 17 6.25 8.79 -10.83
C SER A 17 5.67 7.41 -10.49
N CYS A 18 4.44 7.13 -10.94
CA CYS A 18 3.78 5.89 -10.60
C CYS A 18 2.91 5.37 -11.75
N GLY A 19 2.97 4.06 -12.00
CA GLY A 19 2.04 3.32 -12.85
C GLY A 19 1.08 2.50 -11.98
N LEU A 20 -0.20 2.52 -12.29
CA LEU A 20 -1.19 1.69 -11.59
C LEU A 20 -1.60 0.51 -12.46
N CYS A 21 -1.44 -0.70 -11.91
CA CYS A 21 -1.92 -1.95 -12.49
C CYS A 21 -3.13 -2.46 -11.71
N GLY A 22 -4.28 -2.61 -12.37
CA GLY A 22 -5.50 -3.01 -11.68
C GLY A 22 -6.70 -3.17 -12.62
N ILE A 23 -7.89 -3.37 -12.01
CA ILE A 23 -9.13 -3.58 -12.77
C ILE A 23 -10.12 -2.45 -12.46
N ILE A 24 -10.67 -1.87 -13.51
CA ILE A 24 -11.79 -0.93 -13.45
C ILE A 24 -12.98 -1.49 -14.23
N GLY A 25 -14.15 -0.97 -13.97
CA GLY A 25 -15.36 -1.31 -14.73
C GLY A 25 -15.38 -0.71 -16.14
N SER A 26 -16.24 -1.29 -16.98
CA SER A 26 -16.64 -0.68 -18.26
C SER A 26 -17.86 0.20 -18.03
N ASP A 27 -17.78 1.12 -17.08
CA ASP A 27 -18.87 2.01 -16.64
C ASP A 27 -18.39 3.46 -16.53
N GLY A 28 -19.33 4.42 -16.38
CA GLY A 28 -19.02 5.84 -16.30
C GLY A 28 -18.08 6.20 -15.14
N MET A 29 -18.13 5.48 -14.03
CA MET A 29 -17.20 5.67 -12.91
C MET A 29 -15.78 5.27 -13.27
N GLY A 30 -15.61 4.25 -14.13
CA GLY A 30 -14.30 3.88 -14.68
C GLY A 30 -13.75 4.97 -15.61
N ASP A 31 -14.60 5.63 -16.40
CA ASP A 31 -14.18 6.75 -17.25
C ASP A 31 -13.78 7.97 -16.41
N GLU A 32 -14.56 8.29 -15.37
CA GLU A 32 -14.26 9.36 -14.43
C GLU A 32 -12.94 9.10 -13.68
N LEU A 33 -12.73 7.88 -13.19
CA LEU A 33 -11.48 7.50 -12.51
C LEU A 33 -10.28 7.72 -13.44
N LEU A 34 -10.37 7.28 -14.70
CA LEU A 34 -9.28 7.47 -15.68
C LEU A 34 -9.02 8.96 -15.96
N SER A 35 -10.06 9.79 -16.02
CA SER A 35 -9.91 11.25 -16.19
C SER A 35 -9.16 11.85 -15.00
N LEU A 36 -9.63 11.60 -13.79
CA LEU A 36 -9.01 12.09 -12.55
C LEU A 36 -7.54 11.66 -12.42
N MET A 37 -7.22 10.43 -12.83
CA MET A 37 -5.84 9.94 -12.77
C MET A 37 -4.93 10.62 -13.80
N ARG A 38 -5.42 10.86 -15.01
CA ARG A 38 -4.67 11.61 -16.04
C ARG A 38 -4.42 13.06 -15.64
N GLU A 39 -5.40 13.70 -15.00
CA GLU A 39 -5.30 15.08 -14.50
C GLU A 39 -4.15 15.25 -13.50
N ILE A 40 -3.87 14.24 -12.69
CA ILE A 40 -2.74 14.25 -11.76
C ILE A 40 -1.44 13.70 -12.37
N GLY A 41 -1.41 13.42 -13.68
CA GLY A 41 -0.22 12.95 -14.38
C GLY A 41 0.10 11.47 -14.22
N ALA A 42 -0.88 10.65 -13.78
CA ALA A 42 -0.66 9.22 -13.58
C ALA A 42 -0.70 8.43 -14.89
N SER A 43 0.18 7.41 -15.03
CA SER A 43 0.03 6.40 -16.07
C SER A 43 -1.15 5.48 -15.77
N VAL A 44 -2.05 5.35 -16.75
CA VAL A 44 -3.27 4.53 -16.65
C VAL A 44 -3.23 3.28 -17.53
N GLU A 45 -2.11 3.00 -18.18
CA GLU A 45 -1.95 1.91 -19.16
C GLU A 45 -2.11 0.52 -18.53
N GLY A 46 -1.79 0.38 -17.23
CA GLY A 46 -1.97 -0.85 -16.47
C GLY A 46 -3.40 -1.10 -15.99
N LEU A 47 -4.34 -0.16 -16.24
CA LEU A 47 -5.73 -0.33 -15.85
C LEU A 47 -6.51 -1.10 -16.91
N VAL A 48 -6.94 -2.30 -16.54
CA VAL A 48 -7.68 -3.21 -17.41
C VAL A 48 -9.18 -3.08 -17.15
N ARG A 49 -9.96 -2.81 -18.18
CA ARG A 49 -11.43 -2.84 -18.09
C ARG A 49 -11.91 -4.28 -17.94
N GLY A 50 -12.66 -4.52 -16.85
CA GLY A 50 -13.29 -5.80 -16.54
C GLY A 50 -14.81 -5.75 -16.63
N LYS A 51 -15.45 -6.89 -16.36
CA LYS A 51 -16.93 -6.99 -16.31
C LYS A 51 -17.51 -6.48 -14.99
N ARG A 52 -16.68 -6.46 -13.91
CA ARG A 52 -17.10 -5.94 -12.60
C ARG A 52 -17.29 -4.41 -12.64
N PRO A 53 -18.16 -3.85 -11.80
CA PRO A 53 -18.28 -2.40 -11.68
C PRO A 53 -17.00 -1.80 -11.12
N THR A 54 -16.74 -0.53 -11.46
CA THR A 54 -15.71 0.26 -10.77
C THR A 54 -16.11 0.40 -9.30
N THR A 55 -15.18 0.12 -8.39
CA THR A 55 -15.41 0.24 -6.94
C THR A 55 -15.72 1.69 -6.59
N LEU A 56 -16.87 1.91 -5.97
CA LEU A 56 -17.30 3.21 -5.47
C LEU A 56 -17.68 3.09 -4.00
N LYS A 57 -17.06 3.92 -3.16
CA LYS A 57 -17.34 4.00 -1.72
C LYS A 57 -17.94 5.35 -1.39
N THR A 58 -19.26 5.38 -1.20
CA THR A 58 -20.00 6.60 -0.90
C THR A 58 -20.19 6.75 0.60
N ARG A 59 -19.77 7.89 1.15
CA ARG A 59 -20.01 8.26 2.54
C ARG A 59 -20.98 9.43 2.59
N VAL A 60 -22.10 9.23 3.27
CA VAL A 60 -23.05 10.31 3.55
C VAL A 60 -22.68 10.90 4.91
N VAL A 61 -22.34 12.18 4.91
CA VAL A 61 -21.91 12.91 6.11
C VAL A 61 -22.94 14.01 6.38
N ALA A 62 -23.43 14.10 7.63
CA ALA A 62 -24.29 15.17 8.10
C ALA A 62 -23.72 15.73 9.43
N GLN A 63 -23.64 17.05 9.54
CA GLN A 63 -23.12 17.73 10.74
C GLN A 63 -21.73 17.22 11.20
N GLY A 64 -20.83 16.88 10.24
CA GLY A 64 -19.51 16.35 10.53
C GLY A 64 -19.45 14.86 10.91
N GLN A 65 -20.60 14.17 10.98
CA GLN A 65 -20.68 12.75 11.32
C GLN A 65 -21.04 11.89 10.10
N GLN A 66 -20.36 10.76 9.93
CA GLN A 66 -20.74 9.78 8.91
C GLN A 66 -22.02 9.07 9.32
N VAL A 67 -23.11 9.36 8.60
CA VAL A 67 -24.43 8.77 8.85
C VAL A 67 -24.53 7.37 8.26
N VAL A 68 -24.06 7.19 7.01
CA VAL A 68 -24.09 5.90 6.34
C VAL A 68 -22.98 5.81 5.32
N ARG A 69 -22.46 4.60 5.10
CA ARG A 69 -21.56 4.26 4.00
C ARG A 69 -22.24 3.24 3.09
N TYR A 70 -22.21 3.52 1.80
CA TYR A 70 -22.70 2.64 0.75
C TYR A 70 -21.57 2.30 -0.22
N ASP A 71 -21.26 1.01 -0.37
CA ASP A 71 -20.20 0.52 -1.23
C ASP A 71 -20.81 -0.22 -2.43
N ARG A 72 -20.44 0.21 -3.63
CA ARG A 72 -20.71 -0.51 -4.87
C ARG A 72 -19.41 -1.18 -5.30
N GLU A 73 -19.29 -2.46 -5.06
CA GLU A 73 -18.10 -3.24 -5.36
C GLU A 73 -18.44 -4.70 -5.64
N GLU A 74 -17.55 -5.39 -6.33
CA GLU A 74 -17.64 -6.81 -6.61
C GLU A 74 -16.31 -7.48 -6.27
N SER A 75 -16.39 -8.60 -5.56
CA SER A 75 -15.24 -9.44 -5.19
C SER A 75 -15.22 -10.69 -6.05
N GLY A 76 -14.05 -11.30 -6.21
CA GLY A 76 -13.86 -12.55 -6.93
C GLY A 76 -12.68 -12.49 -7.89
N SER A 77 -12.29 -13.64 -8.40
CA SER A 77 -11.16 -13.73 -9.34
C SER A 77 -11.51 -13.08 -10.67
N PRO A 78 -10.57 -12.33 -11.28
CA PRO A 78 -10.74 -11.80 -12.62
C PRO A 78 -10.86 -12.93 -13.66
N SER A 79 -11.44 -12.62 -14.82
CA SER A 79 -11.42 -13.55 -15.94
C SER A 79 -9.97 -13.83 -16.36
N ARG A 80 -9.72 -15.01 -16.96
CA ARG A 80 -8.40 -15.36 -17.48
C ARG A 80 -7.84 -14.27 -18.41
N GLN A 81 -8.66 -13.78 -19.34
CA GLN A 81 -8.26 -12.71 -20.26
C GLN A 81 -7.86 -11.42 -19.54
N THR A 82 -8.57 -11.05 -18.47
CA THR A 82 -8.23 -9.87 -17.67
C THR A 82 -6.91 -10.09 -16.92
N LEU A 83 -6.72 -11.28 -16.35
CA LEU A 83 -5.49 -11.65 -15.67
C LEU A 83 -4.28 -11.65 -16.62
N ASP A 84 -4.42 -12.23 -17.80
CA ASP A 84 -3.37 -12.25 -18.82
C ASP A 84 -2.95 -10.82 -19.20
N ARG A 85 -3.89 -9.89 -19.33
CA ARG A 85 -3.59 -8.47 -19.61
C ARG A 85 -2.82 -7.79 -18.48
N LEU A 86 -3.18 -8.05 -17.21
CA LEU A 86 -2.43 -7.54 -16.05
C LEU A 86 -1.00 -8.08 -16.03
N GLN A 87 -0.85 -9.40 -16.22
CA GLN A 87 0.44 -10.07 -16.24
C GLN A 87 1.34 -9.59 -17.40
N ASN A 88 0.76 -9.36 -18.57
CA ASN A 88 1.49 -8.81 -19.72
C ASN A 88 1.94 -7.37 -19.48
N TYR A 89 1.10 -6.53 -18.84
CA TYR A 89 1.50 -5.19 -18.45
C TYR A 89 2.68 -5.21 -17.47
N LEU A 90 2.63 -6.05 -16.44
CA LEU A 90 3.74 -6.22 -15.50
C LEU A 90 5.02 -6.65 -16.21
N ALA A 91 4.95 -7.67 -17.06
CA ALA A 91 6.10 -8.18 -17.79
C ALA A 91 6.75 -7.14 -18.73
N ALA A 92 5.94 -6.26 -19.32
CA ALA A 92 6.43 -5.25 -20.25
C ALA A 92 6.99 -3.99 -19.56
N ASN A 93 6.57 -3.70 -18.32
CA ASN A 93 6.84 -2.40 -17.71
C ASN A 93 7.67 -2.45 -16.42
N LEU A 94 7.80 -3.61 -15.77
CA LEU A 94 8.40 -3.73 -14.43
C LEU A 94 9.84 -3.18 -14.37
N LEU A 95 10.62 -3.31 -15.44
CA LEU A 95 11.98 -2.76 -15.59
C LEU A 95 12.07 -1.24 -15.45
N ASN A 96 10.97 -0.54 -15.70
CA ASN A 96 10.93 0.93 -15.72
C ASN A 96 10.68 1.53 -14.32
N PHE A 97 10.53 0.69 -13.30
CA PHE A 97 10.21 1.11 -11.93
C PHE A 97 11.33 0.80 -10.96
N ASP A 98 11.35 1.53 -9.84
CA ASP A 98 12.34 1.41 -8.77
C ASP A 98 11.81 0.67 -7.54
N ALA A 99 10.50 0.46 -7.46
CA ALA A 99 9.83 -0.31 -6.42
C ALA A 99 8.48 -0.86 -6.91
N VAL A 100 7.97 -1.86 -6.23
CA VAL A 100 6.62 -2.43 -6.47
C VAL A 100 5.80 -2.37 -5.21
N ILE A 101 4.59 -1.84 -5.31
CA ILE A 101 3.60 -1.85 -4.23
C ILE A 101 2.48 -2.82 -4.59
N VAL A 102 2.20 -3.77 -3.71
CA VAL A 102 0.99 -4.60 -3.76
C VAL A 102 0.04 -4.13 -2.67
N SER A 103 -1.02 -3.42 -3.06
CA SER A 103 -2.06 -2.95 -2.16
C SER A 103 -3.27 -3.88 -2.28
N ASP A 104 -3.48 -4.73 -1.29
CA ASP A 104 -4.55 -5.74 -1.30
C ASP A 104 -5.80 -5.25 -0.58
N TYR A 105 -6.94 -5.35 -1.26
CA TYR A 105 -8.27 -5.02 -0.72
C TYR A 105 -9.18 -6.24 -0.63
N SER A 106 -8.63 -7.46 -0.78
CA SER A 106 -9.38 -8.73 -0.80
C SER A 106 -10.51 -8.76 -1.84
N LYS A 107 -10.32 -8.08 -2.99
CA LYS A 107 -11.31 -8.07 -4.09
C LYS A 107 -10.94 -9.03 -5.23
N GLY A 108 -9.93 -9.88 -5.02
CA GLY A 108 -9.54 -10.97 -5.91
C GLY A 108 -8.65 -10.55 -7.09
N VAL A 109 -8.22 -9.28 -7.19
CA VAL A 109 -7.22 -8.84 -8.17
C VAL A 109 -5.86 -9.40 -7.77
N VAL A 110 -5.46 -9.19 -6.52
CA VAL A 110 -4.28 -9.80 -5.91
C VAL A 110 -4.62 -11.25 -5.60
N ASN A 111 -4.32 -12.13 -6.53
CA ASN A 111 -4.54 -13.57 -6.42
C ASN A 111 -3.23 -14.34 -6.60
N GLU A 112 -3.25 -15.62 -6.29
CA GLU A 112 -2.08 -16.50 -6.36
C GLU A 112 -1.37 -16.47 -7.73
N GLN A 113 -2.13 -16.54 -8.83
CA GLN A 113 -1.55 -16.54 -10.16
C GLN A 113 -0.83 -15.24 -10.52
N LEU A 114 -1.38 -14.09 -10.09
CA LEU A 114 -0.76 -12.79 -10.29
C LEU A 114 0.53 -12.68 -9.46
N MET A 115 0.48 -13.11 -8.20
CA MET A 115 1.64 -13.05 -7.31
C MET A 115 2.77 -13.99 -7.76
N ILE A 116 2.46 -15.22 -8.14
CA ILE A 116 3.46 -16.14 -8.73
C ILE A 116 4.14 -15.51 -9.96
N ARG A 117 3.35 -14.85 -10.82
CA ARG A 117 3.91 -14.18 -12.01
C ARG A 117 4.79 -13.00 -11.62
N LEU A 118 4.36 -12.19 -10.66
CA LEU A 118 5.12 -11.04 -10.15
C LEU A 118 6.46 -11.50 -9.57
N HIS A 119 6.47 -12.50 -8.68
CA HIS A 119 7.70 -13.03 -8.09
C HIS A 119 8.69 -13.54 -9.15
N ARG A 120 8.21 -14.30 -10.13
CA ARG A 120 9.08 -14.77 -11.24
C ARG A 120 9.70 -13.60 -12.01
N LEU A 121 8.96 -12.53 -12.23
CA LEU A 121 9.49 -11.34 -12.89
C LEU A 121 10.53 -10.61 -12.03
N LEU A 122 10.30 -10.49 -10.73
CA LEU A 122 11.25 -9.89 -9.79
C LEU A 122 12.54 -10.71 -9.70
N ASP A 123 12.44 -12.03 -9.61
CA ASP A 123 13.61 -12.94 -9.59
C ASP A 123 14.41 -12.87 -10.89
N GLN A 124 13.71 -12.83 -12.03
CA GLN A 124 14.36 -12.65 -13.33
C GLN A 124 15.12 -11.32 -13.40
N LEU A 125 14.49 -10.23 -12.99
CA LEU A 125 15.12 -8.91 -12.95
C LEU A 125 16.34 -8.89 -12.05
N ARG A 126 16.26 -9.47 -10.86
CA ARG A 126 17.36 -9.59 -9.93
C ARG A 126 18.53 -10.36 -10.53
N SER A 127 18.24 -11.47 -11.24
CA SER A 127 19.28 -12.30 -11.87
C SER A 127 19.94 -11.64 -13.10
N GLU A 128 19.15 -10.89 -13.91
CA GLU A 128 19.64 -10.29 -15.15
C GLU A 128 20.34 -8.94 -14.93
N SER A 129 19.84 -8.11 -14.03
CA SER A 129 20.35 -6.75 -13.80
C SER A 129 21.17 -6.59 -12.51
N GLY A 130 21.14 -7.59 -11.61
CA GLY A 130 21.73 -7.47 -10.27
C GLY A 130 20.99 -6.49 -9.36
N ARG A 131 19.90 -5.86 -9.83
CA ARG A 131 19.14 -4.84 -9.13
C ARG A 131 17.86 -5.45 -8.52
N PRO A 132 17.81 -5.63 -7.19
CA PRO A 132 16.55 -6.03 -6.55
C PRO A 132 15.58 -4.85 -6.55
N LEU A 133 14.32 -5.10 -6.93
CA LEU A 133 13.23 -4.16 -6.75
C LEU A 133 12.55 -4.45 -5.41
N PRO A 134 12.48 -3.51 -4.47
CA PRO A 134 11.75 -3.71 -3.24
C PRO A 134 10.26 -3.97 -3.51
N LEU A 135 9.73 -5.02 -2.88
CA LEU A 135 8.32 -5.39 -2.90
C LEU A 135 7.68 -4.98 -1.58
N ILE A 136 6.88 -3.93 -1.62
CA ILE A 136 6.15 -3.39 -0.48
C ILE A 136 4.71 -3.91 -0.53
N VAL A 137 4.23 -4.49 0.55
CA VAL A 137 2.88 -5.08 0.60
C VAL A 137 2.04 -4.41 1.67
N ASP A 138 0.90 -3.83 1.25
CA ASP A 138 -0.21 -3.45 2.13
C ASP A 138 -1.22 -4.61 2.15
N PRO A 139 -1.21 -5.44 3.21
CA PRO A 139 -1.84 -6.74 3.18
C PRO A 139 -3.29 -6.74 3.65
N LYS A 140 -3.99 -7.85 3.31
CA LYS A 140 -5.15 -8.28 4.08
C LYS A 140 -4.89 -9.66 4.71
N PRO A 141 -5.28 -9.88 5.97
CA PRO A 141 -4.91 -11.08 6.72
C PRO A 141 -5.24 -12.40 6.00
N ALA A 142 -6.39 -12.46 5.33
CA ALA A 142 -6.81 -13.66 4.59
C ALA A 142 -5.88 -14.07 3.44
N ASN A 143 -5.01 -13.17 2.98
CA ASN A 143 -4.15 -13.37 1.82
C ASN A 143 -2.65 -13.42 2.18
N LEU A 144 -2.30 -13.46 3.48
CA LEU A 144 -0.92 -13.40 3.96
C LEU A 144 0.03 -14.35 3.23
N HIS A 145 -0.38 -15.61 3.05
CA HIS A 145 0.38 -16.66 2.35
C HIS A 145 0.80 -16.32 0.91
N ARG A 146 0.23 -15.29 0.30
CA ARG A 146 0.55 -14.84 -1.07
C ARG A 146 1.75 -13.90 -1.14
N PHE A 147 2.19 -13.38 0.00
CA PHE A 147 3.19 -12.32 0.07
C PHE A 147 4.57 -12.80 0.51
N VAL A 148 4.83 -14.10 0.33
CA VAL A 148 6.12 -14.74 0.61
C VAL A 148 7.25 -14.01 -0.13
N GLY A 149 8.34 -13.69 0.59
CA GLY A 149 9.50 -13.00 0.00
C GLY A 149 9.31 -11.49 -0.22
N ALA A 150 8.32 -10.86 0.43
CA ALA A 150 8.18 -9.41 0.41
C ALA A 150 9.39 -8.73 1.08
N THR A 151 9.80 -7.56 0.56
CA THR A 151 10.81 -6.73 1.23
C THR A 151 10.25 -6.16 2.53
N VAL A 152 9.01 -5.69 2.50
CA VAL A 152 8.31 -5.22 3.69
C VAL A 152 6.81 -5.40 3.57
N ILE A 153 6.19 -5.79 4.69
CA ILE A 153 4.73 -5.86 4.82
C ILE A 153 4.26 -4.83 5.86
N THR A 154 3.13 -4.15 5.59
CA THR A 154 2.68 -3.00 6.39
C THR A 154 1.30 -3.19 7.04
N PRO A 155 1.07 -4.23 7.85
CA PRO A 155 -0.20 -4.41 8.54
C PRO A 155 -0.44 -3.31 9.58
N ASN A 156 -1.70 -2.98 9.85
CA ASN A 156 -2.04 -2.27 11.07
C ASN A 156 -2.05 -3.22 12.29
N ASN A 157 -2.16 -2.66 13.50
CA ASN A 157 -2.12 -3.44 14.75
C ASN A 157 -3.17 -4.56 14.79
N HIS A 158 -4.39 -4.30 14.31
CA HIS A 158 -5.46 -5.28 14.25
C HIS A 158 -5.17 -6.39 13.21
N GLU A 159 -4.70 -5.99 12.02
CA GLU A 159 -4.30 -6.94 10.97
C GLU A 159 -3.13 -7.82 11.43
N ALA A 160 -2.12 -7.22 12.10
CA ALA A 160 -1.00 -7.97 12.65
C ALA A 160 -1.44 -9.02 13.70
N ALA A 161 -2.37 -8.66 14.59
CA ALA A 161 -2.95 -9.59 15.55
C ALA A 161 -3.70 -10.75 14.85
N LEU A 162 -4.47 -10.45 13.80
CA LEU A 162 -5.17 -11.48 13.02
C LEU A 162 -4.22 -12.39 12.24
N MET A 163 -3.15 -11.84 11.66
CA MET A 163 -2.15 -12.59 10.91
C MET A 163 -1.34 -13.52 11.80
N SER A 164 -0.92 -13.04 12.96
CA SER A 164 -0.13 -13.82 13.90
C SER A 164 -0.95 -14.76 14.79
N GLY A 165 -2.27 -14.54 14.88
CA GLY A 165 -3.11 -15.23 15.86
C GLY A 165 -2.80 -14.87 17.32
N MET A 166 -2.09 -13.76 17.55
CA MET A 166 -1.61 -13.33 18.87
C MET A 166 -2.34 -12.06 19.33
N GLU A 167 -2.51 -11.92 20.65
CA GLU A 167 -2.96 -10.66 21.24
C GLU A 167 -1.79 -9.68 21.36
N ILE A 168 -1.98 -8.46 20.84
CA ILE A 168 -0.98 -7.39 20.88
C ILE A 168 -1.40 -6.36 21.92
N SER A 169 -1.05 -6.60 23.20
CA SER A 169 -1.35 -5.72 24.32
C SER A 169 -0.17 -4.90 24.81
N ASN A 170 1.04 -5.25 24.41
CA ASN A 170 2.30 -4.60 24.82
C ASN A 170 3.37 -4.76 23.74
N GLU A 171 4.56 -4.20 23.99
CA GLU A 171 5.68 -4.23 23.07
C GLU A 171 6.21 -5.65 22.80
N GLN A 172 6.20 -6.53 23.81
CA GLN A 172 6.61 -7.92 23.63
C GLN A 172 5.66 -8.69 22.71
N GLY A 173 4.34 -8.50 22.88
CA GLY A 173 3.33 -9.07 21.99
C GLY A 173 3.46 -8.53 20.56
N LEU A 174 3.79 -7.25 20.43
CA LEU A 174 4.01 -6.61 19.14
C LEU A 174 5.23 -7.21 18.40
N LEU A 175 6.36 -7.36 19.11
CA LEU A 175 7.56 -8.00 18.58
C LEU A 175 7.30 -9.47 18.22
N ALA A 176 6.59 -10.22 19.08
CA ALA A 176 6.25 -11.61 18.82
C ALA A 176 5.37 -11.76 17.57
N ALA A 177 4.36 -10.90 17.40
CA ALA A 177 3.50 -10.89 16.22
C ALA A 177 4.29 -10.54 14.95
N ALA A 178 5.17 -9.54 15.01
CA ALA A 178 6.02 -9.15 13.89
C ALA A 178 6.95 -10.30 13.44
N ARG A 179 7.59 -10.99 14.40
CA ARG A 179 8.44 -12.16 14.11
C ARG A 179 7.67 -13.30 13.48
N HIS A 180 6.50 -13.62 14.03
CA HIS A 180 5.65 -14.68 13.48
C HIS A 180 5.27 -14.38 12.02
N ILE A 181 4.84 -13.15 11.73
CA ILE A 181 4.52 -12.75 10.36
C ILE A 181 5.75 -12.85 9.45
N MET A 182 6.91 -12.36 9.92
CA MET A 182 8.16 -12.41 9.17
C MET A 182 8.56 -13.84 8.81
N GLU A 183 8.51 -14.75 9.77
CA GLU A 183 8.83 -16.18 9.59
C GLU A 183 7.83 -16.87 8.66
N GLU A 184 6.53 -16.58 8.81
CA GLU A 184 5.47 -17.24 8.02
C GLU A 184 5.58 -16.96 6.51
N ILE A 185 5.97 -15.73 6.13
CA ILE A 185 6.07 -15.33 4.72
C ILE A 185 7.49 -15.06 4.26
N ASP A 186 8.50 -15.38 5.07
CA ASP A 186 9.92 -15.17 4.71
C ASP A 186 10.18 -13.76 4.16
N CYS A 187 9.65 -12.72 4.84
CA CYS A 187 9.85 -11.33 4.44
C CYS A 187 11.03 -10.69 5.20
N GLU A 188 11.65 -9.68 4.59
CA GLU A 188 12.82 -9.01 5.16
C GLU A 188 12.47 -8.08 6.34
N SER A 189 11.24 -7.50 6.32
CA SER A 189 10.81 -6.52 7.33
C SER A 189 9.29 -6.54 7.53
N VAL A 190 8.86 -6.19 8.75
CA VAL A 190 7.45 -5.97 9.11
C VAL A 190 7.32 -4.59 9.75
N LEU A 191 6.52 -3.70 9.16
CA LEU A 191 6.20 -2.37 9.67
C LEU A 191 4.75 -2.33 10.14
N ILE A 192 4.52 -2.41 11.44
CA ILE A 192 3.16 -2.39 12.03
C ILE A 192 2.76 -0.94 12.31
N THR A 193 1.66 -0.48 11.71
CA THR A 193 1.06 0.84 12.01
C THR A 193 0.14 0.73 13.23
N ARG A 194 0.27 1.67 14.19
CA ARG A 194 -0.35 1.61 15.52
C ARG A 194 -1.20 2.85 15.86
N GLY A 195 -1.63 3.59 14.85
CA GLY A 195 -2.41 4.80 15.01
C GLY A 195 -1.69 5.84 15.87
N GLU A 196 -2.30 6.27 16.96
CA GLU A 196 -1.72 7.25 17.90
C GLU A 196 -0.41 6.79 18.57
N ALA A 197 -0.13 5.49 18.61
CA ALA A 197 1.12 4.94 19.14
C ALA A 197 2.25 4.92 18.08
N GLY A 198 2.02 5.47 16.88
CA GLY A 198 3.02 5.55 15.82
C GLY A 198 3.20 4.23 15.07
N MET A 199 4.44 3.76 14.94
CA MET A 199 4.77 2.54 14.19
C MET A 199 5.78 1.69 14.93
N ALA A 200 5.86 0.40 14.57
CA ALA A 200 6.89 -0.51 15.01
C ALA A 200 7.46 -1.25 13.79
N LEU A 201 8.76 -1.21 13.65
CA LEU A 201 9.51 -1.85 12.58
C LEU A 201 10.33 -3.00 13.16
N LEU A 202 10.19 -4.19 12.59
CA LEU A 202 11.12 -5.30 12.75
C LEU A 202 11.84 -5.49 11.41
N GLN A 203 13.17 -5.42 11.43
CA GLN A 203 14.03 -5.68 10.28
C GLN A 203 15.01 -6.81 10.61
N GLY A 204 14.97 -7.90 9.84
CA GLY A 204 15.70 -9.10 10.18
C GLY A 204 15.30 -9.66 11.55
N GLU A 205 16.16 -10.48 12.17
CA GLU A 205 15.80 -11.20 13.39
C GLU A 205 15.83 -10.36 14.68
N GLN A 206 16.57 -9.25 14.71
CA GLN A 206 16.93 -8.56 15.96
C GLN A 206 16.68 -7.05 15.97
N ASP A 207 16.56 -6.39 14.84
CA ASP A 207 16.44 -4.93 14.76
C ASP A 207 14.97 -4.52 14.90
N PHE A 208 14.51 -4.38 16.15
CA PHE A 208 13.17 -3.91 16.46
C PHE A 208 13.21 -2.47 16.96
N VAL A 209 12.48 -1.57 16.27
CA VAL A 209 12.43 -0.15 16.57
C VAL A 209 10.97 0.32 16.64
N THR A 210 10.63 1.06 17.69
CA THR A 210 9.36 1.79 17.78
C THR A 210 9.55 3.25 17.37
N ILE A 211 8.69 3.72 16.47
CA ILE A 211 8.70 5.09 15.93
C ILE A 211 7.46 5.79 16.49
N PRO A 212 7.62 6.76 17.40
CA PRO A 212 6.48 7.45 18.01
C PRO A 212 5.72 8.27 16.96
N THR A 213 4.41 8.45 17.17
CA THR A 213 3.61 9.29 16.27
C THR A 213 4.09 10.74 16.27
N MET A 214 4.02 11.35 15.09
CA MET A 214 4.28 12.78 14.93
C MET A 214 2.99 13.60 14.71
N ALA A 215 1.83 12.94 14.75
CA ALA A 215 0.55 13.62 14.65
C ALA A 215 0.33 14.55 15.85
N LYS A 216 0.08 15.84 15.58
CA LYS A 216 -0.25 16.86 16.59
C LYS A 216 -1.75 16.90 16.86
N GLU A 217 -2.55 16.77 15.81
CA GLU A 217 -4.00 16.77 15.85
C GLU A 217 -4.50 15.72 14.85
N VAL A 218 -5.54 14.98 15.21
CA VAL A 218 -6.12 13.93 14.37
C VAL A 218 -7.55 14.33 14.00
N TYR A 219 -7.79 14.63 12.74
CA TYR A 219 -9.12 14.93 12.21
C TYR A 219 -9.73 13.74 11.47
N ASP A 220 -8.95 13.06 10.64
CA ASP A 220 -9.42 11.91 9.87
C ASP A 220 -8.25 10.95 9.56
N VAL A 221 -8.42 9.70 9.94
CA VAL A 221 -7.41 8.64 9.68
C VAL A 221 -7.56 7.97 8.31
N THR A 222 -8.55 8.40 7.51
CA THR A 222 -8.83 7.79 6.21
C THR A 222 -7.68 8.02 5.23
N GLY A 223 -7.05 6.94 4.78
CA GLY A 223 -5.94 6.99 3.82
C GLY A 223 -4.55 7.18 4.45
N ALA A 224 -4.45 7.18 5.79
CA ALA A 224 -3.15 7.24 6.47
C ALA A 224 -2.27 6.02 6.09
N GLY A 225 -2.82 4.82 6.06
CA GLY A 225 -2.11 3.61 5.60
C GLY A 225 -1.63 3.73 4.14
N ASP A 226 -2.48 4.25 3.24
CA ASP A 226 -2.09 4.50 1.85
C ASP A 226 -0.89 5.47 1.75
N THR A 227 -0.86 6.50 2.63
CA THR A 227 0.24 7.47 2.71
C THR A 227 1.52 6.83 3.24
N VAL A 228 1.41 5.96 4.27
CA VAL A 228 2.54 5.18 4.80
C VAL A 228 3.17 4.36 3.69
N VAL A 229 2.39 3.55 3.00
CA VAL A 229 2.87 2.66 1.94
C VAL A 229 3.52 3.44 0.80
N ALA A 230 2.89 4.55 0.37
CA ALA A 230 3.40 5.41 -0.68
C ALA A 230 4.75 6.04 -0.32
N THR A 231 4.87 6.61 0.89
CA THR A 231 6.09 7.28 1.34
C THR A 231 7.22 6.28 1.60
N LEU A 232 6.90 5.13 2.22
CA LEU A 232 7.85 4.03 2.43
C LEU A 232 8.44 3.55 1.10
N ALA A 233 7.59 3.32 0.11
CA ALA A 233 8.01 2.86 -1.22
C ALA A 233 8.91 3.88 -1.93
N LEU A 234 8.57 5.17 -1.85
CA LEU A 234 9.41 6.24 -2.40
C LEU A 234 10.77 6.34 -1.71
N GLY A 235 10.81 6.24 -0.37
CA GLY A 235 12.06 6.23 0.39
C GLY A 235 12.97 5.07 -0.04
N LEU A 236 12.43 3.85 -0.10
CA LEU A 236 13.18 2.67 -0.54
C LEU A 236 13.63 2.78 -2.01
N ALA A 237 12.78 3.27 -2.91
CA ALA A 237 13.13 3.52 -4.30
C ALA A 237 14.25 4.56 -4.46
N ALA A 238 14.29 5.55 -3.56
CA ALA A 238 15.35 6.56 -3.50
C ALA A 238 16.65 6.07 -2.82
N GLY A 239 16.67 4.82 -2.31
CA GLY A 239 17.85 4.25 -1.66
C GLY A 239 17.99 4.55 -0.16
N CYS A 240 16.93 5.04 0.50
CA CYS A 240 16.91 5.17 1.95
C CYS A 240 17.03 3.81 2.64
N SER A 241 17.56 3.80 3.86
CA SER A 241 17.45 2.63 4.73
C SER A 241 15.98 2.33 5.06
N MET A 242 15.66 1.10 5.44
CA MET A 242 14.29 0.74 5.85
C MET A 242 13.81 1.59 7.02
N THR A 243 14.68 1.85 7.99
CA THR A 243 14.38 2.69 9.16
C THR A 243 14.09 4.14 8.76
N ASP A 244 14.93 4.75 7.92
CA ASP A 244 14.72 6.13 7.46
C ASP A 244 13.42 6.24 6.64
N ALA A 245 13.16 5.28 5.75
CA ALA A 245 11.93 5.24 4.98
C ALA A 245 10.68 5.10 5.87
N ALA A 246 10.77 4.29 6.95
CA ALA A 246 9.69 4.15 7.94
C ALA A 246 9.48 5.46 8.75
N VAL A 247 10.54 6.15 9.13
CA VAL A 247 10.46 7.46 9.79
C VAL A 247 9.79 8.50 8.88
N LEU A 248 10.21 8.58 7.61
CA LEU A 248 9.57 9.46 6.62
C LEU A 248 8.08 9.14 6.44
N ALA A 249 7.74 7.85 6.37
CA ALA A 249 6.36 7.39 6.26
C ALA A 249 5.50 7.79 7.49
N ASN A 250 6.08 7.71 8.70
CA ASN A 250 5.43 8.15 9.93
C ASN A 250 5.18 9.66 9.96
N GLN A 251 6.15 10.47 9.50
CA GLN A 251 6.00 11.92 9.37
C GLN A 251 4.88 12.28 8.38
N ALA A 252 4.89 11.66 7.20
CA ALA A 252 3.87 11.87 6.16
C ALA A 252 2.46 11.50 6.66
N ALA A 253 2.33 10.37 7.35
CA ALA A 253 1.08 9.94 7.97
C ALA A 253 0.61 10.94 9.03
N GLY A 254 1.51 11.47 9.87
CA GLY A 254 1.22 12.50 10.86
C GLY A 254 0.64 13.78 10.26
N ILE A 255 1.12 14.19 9.07
CA ILE A 255 0.57 15.35 8.33
C ILE A 255 -0.84 15.05 7.80
N VAL A 256 -1.03 13.87 7.21
CA VAL A 256 -2.29 13.53 6.53
C VAL A 256 -3.44 13.35 7.50
N VAL A 257 -3.23 12.78 8.69
CA VAL A 257 -4.30 12.62 9.69
C VAL A 257 -4.79 13.95 10.26
N GLY A 258 -4.04 15.04 10.09
CA GLY A 258 -4.45 16.41 10.37
C GLY A 258 -5.33 17.05 9.28
N LYS A 259 -5.66 16.33 8.20
CA LYS A 259 -6.49 16.80 7.08
C LYS A 259 -7.81 16.03 7.02
N VAL A 260 -8.85 16.62 6.42
CA VAL A 260 -10.16 15.97 6.26
C VAL A 260 -10.19 15.12 4.99
N GLY A 261 -10.71 13.90 5.09
CA GLY A 261 -10.89 12.97 3.98
C GLY A 261 -9.60 12.28 3.53
N THR A 262 -9.65 11.63 2.37
CA THR A 262 -8.46 11.02 1.74
C THR A 262 -7.54 12.12 1.21
N ALA A 263 -6.73 12.71 2.07
CA ALA A 263 -5.76 13.73 1.72
C ALA A 263 -4.44 13.11 1.21
N SER A 264 -3.59 13.93 0.61
CA SER A 264 -2.20 13.59 0.30
C SER A 264 -1.25 14.59 0.96
N VAL A 265 -0.02 14.19 1.17
CA VAL A 265 1.06 15.05 1.64
C VAL A 265 1.85 15.56 0.44
N SER A 266 2.19 16.86 0.41
CA SER A 266 3.10 17.40 -0.59
C SER A 266 4.56 17.28 -0.14
N ARG A 267 5.48 17.40 -1.10
CA ARG A 267 6.91 17.43 -0.82
C ARG A 267 7.28 18.57 0.12
N GLU A 268 6.70 19.75 -0.08
CA GLU A 268 6.95 20.95 0.73
C GLU A 268 6.47 20.76 2.18
N GLU A 269 5.28 20.16 2.35
CA GLU A 269 4.75 19.86 3.68
C GLU A 269 5.62 18.86 4.43
N LEU A 270 6.12 17.81 3.73
CA LEU A 270 6.99 16.82 4.35
C LEU A 270 8.36 17.43 4.72
N LEU A 271 8.97 18.24 3.84
CA LEU A 271 10.22 18.91 4.13
C LEU A 271 10.12 19.84 5.33
N ALA A 272 9.02 20.58 5.46
CA ALA A 272 8.79 21.52 6.57
C ALA A 272 8.71 20.87 7.96
N VAL A 273 8.57 19.56 8.07
CA VAL A 273 8.57 18.83 9.35
C VAL A 273 9.87 18.06 9.61
N LEU A 274 10.78 18.05 8.64
CA LEU A 274 12.09 17.39 8.74
C LEU A 274 13.20 18.38 9.14
N ASP A 275 12.98 19.67 8.92
CA ASP A 275 13.84 20.79 9.40
C ASP A 275 13.60 21.07 10.90
#